data_6d26f8a6b313dcaa9272c3346966e2fc
#
_entry.id   6d26f8a6b313dcaa9272c3346966e2fc
#
_cell.length_a   1.000
_cell.length_b   1.000
_cell.length_c   1.000
_cell.angle_alpha   90.00
_cell.angle_beta   90.00
_cell.angle_gamma   90.00
#
_symmetry.space_group_name_H-M   'P 1'
#
loop_
_entity.id
_entity.type
_entity.pdbx_description
1 polymer ?
#
loop_
_entity_poly.entity_id
_entity_poly.type
_entity_poly.pdbx_seq_one_letter_code
_entity_poly.pdbx_strand_id
1 'polypeptide(L)'
;ILPKKDWFKNFEDLWIHDEENALKELKYFIKIKIKDYSKGRNFPNVTGTSKLSPYIKFGQLNVETIWNECIQNKNLGTSKFLAEIGWREFNHSLINHFPYMLDKNYSKKFDKFPWDKNKKYLSAWKKGLTGYPIVDAGMRELYSTGWMHNRVRMIVGSFLVKHLLIDWREGEKYFRNCLLDYSAANNVAGWQWVAGSGADAAPYF
;
A
#
# COMPACT_ATOMS: atom_id res chain seq x y z
N ILE A 1 -21.55 8.03 -5.36
CA ILE A 1 -22.17 7.23 -6.44
C ILE A 1 -21.39 5.93 -6.49
N LEU A 2 -22.04 4.82 -6.13
CA LEU A 2 -21.44 3.49 -6.20
C LEU A 2 -21.16 3.12 -7.67
N PRO A 3 -20.04 2.44 -7.97
CA PRO A 3 -19.74 2.01 -9.33
C PRO A 3 -20.82 1.06 -9.85
N LYS A 4 -21.12 1.16 -11.16
CA LYS A 4 -22.16 0.35 -11.83
C LYS A 4 -21.88 -1.17 -11.85
N LYS A 5 -20.67 -1.62 -11.46
CA LYS A 5 -20.28 -3.03 -11.41
C LYS A 5 -19.96 -3.42 -9.99
N ASP A 6 -20.61 -4.45 -9.50
CA ASP A 6 -20.46 -5.02 -8.15
C ASP A 6 -19.16 -5.85 -8.00
N TRP A 7 -18.04 -5.35 -8.51
CA TRP A 7 -16.76 -6.06 -8.44
C TRP A 7 -16.23 -6.21 -6.99
N PHE A 8 -16.75 -5.41 -6.07
CA PHE A 8 -16.38 -5.38 -4.66
C PHE A 8 -17.30 -6.21 -3.76
N LYS A 9 -18.25 -6.96 -4.30
CA LYS A 9 -19.23 -7.76 -3.49
C LYS A 9 -18.56 -8.67 -2.48
N ASN A 10 -17.43 -9.28 -2.84
CA ASN A 10 -16.71 -10.19 -1.94
C ASN A 10 -15.98 -9.47 -0.78
N PHE A 11 -15.95 -8.13 -0.77
CA PHE A 11 -15.25 -7.39 0.30
C PHE A 11 -15.98 -7.48 1.63
N GLU A 12 -17.32 -7.57 1.62
CA GLU A 12 -18.14 -7.70 2.81
C GLU A 12 -17.84 -8.99 3.57
N ASP A 13 -17.54 -10.07 2.84
CA ASP A 13 -17.18 -11.37 3.44
C ASP A 13 -15.74 -11.39 3.98
N LEU A 14 -14.87 -10.54 3.44
CA LEU A 14 -13.43 -10.50 3.76
C LEU A 14 -13.08 -9.50 4.86
N TRP A 15 -13.90 -8.46 5.02
CA TRP A 15 -13.61 -7.33 5.89
C TRP A 15 -14.78 -7.00 6.81
N ILE A 16 -14.66 -7.39 8.07
CA ILE A 16 -15.62 -7.01 9.11
C ILE A 16 -15.28 -5.58 9.55
N HIS A 17 -16.15 -4.62 9.24
CA HIS A 17 -15.87 -3.19 9.36
C HIS A 17 -16.56 -2.55 10.58
N ASP A 18 -16.19 -3.01 11.77
CA ASP A 18 -16.57 -2.40 13.04
C ASP A 18 -15.36 -2.17 13.96
N GLU A 19 -15.52 -1.32 14.97
CA GLU A 19 -14.46 -0.96 15.90
C GLU A 19 -14.07 -2.12 16.81
N GLU A 20 -15.02 -2.96 17.20
CA GLU A 20 -14.78 -4.11 18.07
C GLU A 20 -13.86 -5.12 17.37
N ASN A 21 -14.16 -5.42 16.11
CA ASN A 21 -13.32 -6.30 15.31
C ASN A 21 -11.94 -5.68 15.04
N ALA A 22 -11.86 -4.38 14.80
CA ALA A 22 -10.58 -3.69 14.64
C ALA A 22 -9.67 -3.82 15.87
N LEU A 23 -10.22 -3.66 17.06
CA LEU A 23 -9.52 -3.87 18.34
C LEU A 23 -9.14 -5.34 18.55
N LYS A 24 -10.02 -6.27 18.21
CA LYS A 24 -9.74 -7.72 18.26
C LYS A 24 -8.56 -8.10 17.36
N GLU A 25 -8.55 -7.61 16.13
CA GLU A 25 -7.44 -7.84 15.19
C GLU A 25 -6.12 -7.22 15.68
N LEU A 26 -6.16 -6.03 16.27
CA LEU A 26 -4.99 -5.41 16.89
C LEU A 26 -4.44 -6.28 18.03
N LYS A 27 -5.29 -6.70 18.96
CA LYS A 27 -4.90 -7.56 20.10
C LYS A 27 -4.35 -8.90 19.63
N TYR A 28 -4.99 -9.51 18.63
CA TYR A 28 -4.51 -10.74 18.02
C TYR A 28 -3.11 -10.55 17.37
N PHE A 29 -2.92 -9.47 16.60
CA PHE A 29 -1.64 -9.15 16.01
C PHE A 29 -0.55 -8.98 17.07
N ILE A 30 -0.82 -8.23 18.14
CA ILE A 30 0.14 -7.99 19.23
C ILE A 30 0.48 -9.30 19.96
N LYS A 31 -0.51 -10.14 20.24
CA LYS A 31 -0.30 -11.39 20.98
C LYS A 31 0.46 -12.44 20.18
N ILE A 32 0.15 -12.56 18.89
CA ILE A 32 0.57 -13.72 18.09
C ILE A 32 1.67 -13.38 17.08
N LYS A 33 1.59 -12.24 16.40
CA LYS A 33 2.39 -11.97 15.19
C LYS A 33 3.52 -10.96 15.39
N ILE A 34 3.35 -10.01 16.30
CA ILE A 34 4.22 -8.82 16.36
C ILE A 34 5.69 -9.14 16.60
N LYS A 35 6.00 -10.18 17.39
CA LYS A 35 7.40 -10.56 17.69
C LYS A 35 8.18 -10.98 16.44
N ASP A 36 7.51 -11.62 15.49
CA ASP A 36 8.09 -12.11 14.26
C ASP A 36 7.87 -11.16 13.06
N TYR A 37 7.21 -10.02 13.31
CA TYR A 37 6.84 -9.05 12.27
C TYR A 37 8.04 -8.56 11.46
N SER A 38 9.18 -8.32 12.08
CA SER A 38 10.41 -7.84 11.40
C SER A 38 10.83 -8.74 10.22
N LYS A 39 10.60 -10.03 10.33
CA LYS A 39 10.85 -11.03 9.28
C LYS A 39 9.59 -11.32 8.46
N GLY A 40 8.48 -11.67 9.13
CA GLY A 40 7.25 -12.13 8.50
C GLY A 40 6.65 -11.13 7.52
N ARG A 41 6.81 -9.82 7.76
CA ARG A 41 6.37 -8.76 6.85
C ARG A 41 7.02 -8.81 5.45
N ASN A 42 8.10 -9.54 5.27
CA ASN A 42 8.81 -9.60 4.00
C ASN A 42 8.31 -10.72 3.07
N PHE A 43 7.52 -11.64 3.59
CA PHE A 43 7.08 -12.83 2.87
C PHE A 43 5.57 -12.79 2.58
N PRO A 44 5.16 -12.54 1.32
CA PRO A 44 3.74 -12.47 0.95
C PRO A 44 2.95 -13.77 1.17
N ASN A 45 3.63 -14.92 1.19
CA ASN A 45 3.04 -16.24 1.37
C ASN A 45 2.74 -16.60 2.83
N VAL A 46 3.08 -15.73 3.79
CA VAL A 46 2.77 -15.93 5.20
C VAL A 46 1.89 -14.81 5.75
N THR A 47 1.04 -15.11 6.74
CA THR A 47 0.20 -14.11 7.42
C THR A 47 0.99 -13.31 8.45
N GLY A 48 2.09 -12.68 8.02
CA GLY A 48 3.03 -11.93 8.85
C GLY A 48 2.72 -10.45 9.07
N THR A 49 1.67 -9.92 8.45
CA THR A 49 1.26 -8.51 8.57
C THR A 49 0.03 -8.35 9.47
N SER A 50 -0.20 -7.13 9.94
CA SER A 50 -1.35 -6.82 10.81
C SER A 50 -2.68 -6.75 10.07
N LYS A 51 -2.68 -6.38 8.79
CA LYS A 51 -3.87 -6.05 7.97
C LYS A 51 -4.76 -4.96 8.59
N LEU A 52 -4.21 -4.08 9.43
CA LEU A 52 -4.98 -3.02 10.11
C LEU A 52 -5.22 -1.77 9.24
N SER A 53 -4.59 -1.69 8.07
CA SER A 53 -4.65 -0.49 7.22
C SER A 53 -6.07 -0.06 6.81
N PRO A 54 -7.05 -0.95 6.51
CA PRO A 54 -8.42 -0.54 6.27
C PRO A 54 -9.08 0.09 7.50
N TYR A 55 -8.92 -0.49 8.67
CA TYR A 55 -9.50 0.03 9.91
C TYR A 55 -8.97 1.41 10.26
N ILE A 56 -7.66 1.63 10.06
CA ILE A 56 -7.03 2.96 10.23
C ILE A 56 -7.59 3.93 9.19
N LYS A 57 -7.78 3.49 7.95
CA LYS A 57 -8.29 4.34 6.86
C LYS A 57 -9.69 4.88 7.16
N PHE A 58 -10.57 4.04 7.69
CA PHE A 58 -11.96 4.40 7.98
C PHE A 58 -12.17 4.94 9.41
N GLY A 59 -11.10 5.14 10.18
CA GLY A 59 -11.17 5.70 11.54
C GLY A 59 -11.70 4.74 12.60
N GLN A 60 -11.87 3.46 12.27
CA GLN A 60 -12.29 2.41 13.21
C GLN A 60 -11.18 2.04 14.20
N LEU A 61 -9.94 2.40 13.90
CA LEU A 61 -8.79 2.21 14.76
C LEU A 61 -7.89 3.44 14.70
N ASN A 62 -7.70 4.08 15.84
CA ASN A 62 -6.83 5.24 15.96
C ASN A 62 -5.35 4.81 16.02
N VAL A 63 -4.48 5.57 15.37
CA VAL A 63 -3.01 5.36 15.37
C VAL A 63 -2.43 5.48 16.77
N GLU A 64 -2.93 6.39 17.60
CA GLU A 64 -2.52 6.54 18.99
C GLU A 64 -2.83 5.29 19.82
N THR A 65 -4.01 4.70 19.64
CA THR A 65 -4.40 3.43 20.28
C THR A 65 -3.45 2.31 19.88
N ILE A 66 -3.12 2.19 18.58
CA ILE A 66 -2.15 1.20 18.09
C ILE A 66 -0.80 1.40 18.76
N TRP A 67 -0.34 2.64 18.82
CA TRP A 67 0.97 2.99 19.41
C TRP A 67 1.03 2.59 20.88
N ASN A 68 0.04 3.01 21.66
CA ASN A 68 -0.02 2.77 23.10
C ASN A 68 -0.12 1.28 23.43
N GLU A 69 -0.91 0.52 22.69
CA GLU A 69 -1.02 -0.95 22.86
C GLU A 69 0.28 -1.67 22.49
N CYS A 70 0.98 -1.21 21.44
CA CYS A 70 2.20 -1.85 20.97
C CYS A 70 3.42 -1.54 21.82
N ILE A 71 3.58 -0.31 22.32
CA ILE A 71 4.80 0.16 23.01
C ILE A 71 5.13 -0.62 24.29
N GLN A 72 4.10 -1.26 24.86
CA GLN A 72 4.27 -2.12 26.05
C GLN A 72 5.05 -3.41 25.72
N ASN A 73 5.11 -3.80 24.44
CA ASN A 73 5.77 -5.01 23.97
C ASN A 73 7.17 -4.69 23.41
N LYS A 74 8.19 -4.67 24.25
CA LYS A 74 9.56 -4.30 23.88
C LYS A 74 10.28 -5.44 23.14
N ASN A 75 10.11 -5.54 21.82
CA ASN A 75 10.82 -6.47 20.94
C ASN A 75 11.11 -5.86 19.55
N LEU A 76 11.97 -6.52 18.78
CA LEU A 76 12.38 -6.02 17.46
C LEU A 76 11.21 -5.89 16.48
N GLY A 77 10.23 -6.81 16.54
CA GLY A 77 9.04 -6.76 15.69
C GLY A 77 8.18 -5.55 15.99
N THR A 78 8.00 -5.22 17.28
CA THR A 78 7.29 -4.02 17.72
C THR A 78 7.96 -2.75 17.20
N SER A 79 9.26 -2.62 17.42
CA SER A 79 10.00 -1.44 16.94
C SER A 79 9.88 -1.27 15.44
N LYS A 80 9.94 -2.38 14.69
CA LYS A 80 9.75 -2.35 13.24
C LYS A 80 8.32 -1.99 12.83
N PHE A 81 7.31 -2.49 13.53
CA PHE A 81 5.91 -2.17 13.25
C PHE A 81 5.60 -0.70 13.54
N LEU A 82 6.06 -0.18 14.68
CA LEU A 82 5.89 1.24 15.02
C LEU A 82 6.63 2.17 14.03
N ALA A 83 7.77 1.75 13.50
CA ALA A 83 8.43 2.48 12.42
C ALA A 83 7.56 2.58 11.15
N GLU A 84 6.80 1.53 10.80
CA GLU A 84 5.86 1.60 9.65
C GLU A 84 4.68 2.55 9.94
N ILE A 85 4.21 2.62 11.18
CA ILE A 85 3.24 3.63 11.61
C ILE A 85 3.84 5.04 11.50
N GLY A 86 5.11 5.21 11.90
CA GLY A 86 5.84 6.47 11.74
C GLY A 86 5.97 6.90 10.27
N TRP A 87 6.26 5.98 9.35
CA TRP A 87 6.29 6.26 7.92
C TRP A 87 4.93 6.74 7.39
N ARG A 88 3.83 6.16 7.88
CA ARG A 88 2.49 6.62 7.53
C ARG A 88 2.29 8.08 7.91
N GLU A 89 2.63 8.46 9.14
CA GLU A 89 2.51 9.85 9.62
C GLU A 89 3.45 10.80 8.88
N PHE A 90 4.68 10.37 8.60
CA PHE A 90 5.63 11.12 7.78
C PHE A 90 5.06 11.44 6.39
N ASN A 91 4.43 10.47 5.73
CA ASN A 91 3.81 10.70 4.42
C ASN A 91 2.66 11.71 4.49
N HIS A 92 1.85 11.70 5.54
CA HIS A 92 0.80 12.71 5.76
C HIS A 92 1.40 14.10 5.97
N SER A 93 2.44 14.21 6.79
CA SER A 93 3.18 15.47 7.00
C SER A 93 3.79 15.96 5.69
N LEU A 94 4.41 15.06 4.91
CA LEU A 94 5.03 15.41 3.63
C LEU A 94 4.01 15.99 2.63
N ILE A 95 2.85 15.38 2.47
CA ILE A 95 1.81 15.89 1.58
C ILE A 95 1.23 17.22 2.09
N ASN A 96 1.12 17.40 3.41
CA ASN A 96 0.67 18.66 3.99
C ASN A 96 1.63 19.83 3.64
N HIS A 97 2.94 19.58 3.66
CA HIS A 97 3.95 20.59 3.30
C HIS A 97 4.15 20.74 1.79
N PHE A 98 3.96 19.66 1.04
CA PHE A 98 4.18 19.61 -0.41
C PHE A 98 2.94 19.07 -1.15
N PRO A 99 1.78 19.75 -1.10
CA PRO A 99 0.53 19.22 -1.66
C PRO A 99 0.58 18.98 -3.15
N TYR A 100 1.48 19.62 -3.88
CA TYR A 100 1.70 19.37 -5.31
C TYR A 100 2.16 17.95 -5.62
N MET A 101 2.68 17.20 -4.63
CA MET A 101 3.08 15.80 -4.81
C MET A 101 1.91 14.88 -5.18
N LEU A 102 0.67 15.29 -4.95
CA LEU A 102 -0.50 14.49 -5.31
C LEU A 102 -0.58 14.19 -6.80
N ASP A 103 -0.03 15.06 -7.64
CA ASP A 103 -0.08 14.95 -9.11
C ASP A 103 1.25 15.25 -9.81
N LYS A 104 2.25 15.80 -9.08
CA LYS A 104 3.58 16.16 -9.62
C LYS A 104 4.68 15.39 -8.91
N ASN A 105 5.83 15.27 -9.56
CA ASN A 105 7.01 14.68 -8.90
C ASN A 105 7.50 15.59 -7.77
N TYR A 106 7.88 15.00 -6.65
CA TYR A 106 8.60 15.73 -5.61
C TYR A 106 9.94 16.21 -6.17
N SER A 107 10.71 15.34 -6.80
CA SER A 107 11.93 15.67 -7.49
C SER A 107 11.66 16.07 -8.94
N LYS A 108 11.76 17.37 -9.23
CA LYS A 108 11.52 17.95 -10.58
C LYS A 108 12.44 17.38 -11.67
N LYS A 109 13.53 16.72 -11.30
CA LYS A 109 14.44 16.04 -12.26
C LYS A 109 13.70 15.00 -13.10
N PHE A 110 12.62 14.43 -12.58
CA PHE A 110 11.83 13.40 -13.23
C PHE A 110 10.66 13.94 -14.08
N ASP A 111 10.44 15.26 -14.14
CA ASP A 111 9.32 15.85 -14.89
C ASP A 111 9.42 15.62 -16.41
N LYS A 112 10.63 15.47 -16.90
CA LYS A 112 10.91 15.21 -18.33
C LYS A 112 11.20 13.74 -18.64
N PHE A 113 10.93 12.82 -17.69
CA PHE A 113 11.16 11.41 -17.94
C PHE A 113 10.26 10.92 -19.10
N PRO A 114 10.81 10.21 -20.11
CA PRO A 114 10.08 9.82 -21.31
C PRO A 114 9.22 8.56 -21.05
N TRP A 115 8.10 8.73 -20.35
CA TRP A 115 7.19 7.64 -20.07
C TRP A 115 6.57 7.04 -21.33
N ASP A 116 6.51 5.72 -21.40
CA ASP A 116 5.77 5.01 -22.45
C ASP A 116 4.25 5.14 -22.22
N LYS A 117 3.50 5.31 -23.31
CA LYS A 117 2.04 5.43 -23.31
C LYS A 117 1.34 4.16 -23.83
N ASN A 118 1.99 3.01 -23.70
CA ASN A 118 1.48 1.73 -24.21
C ASN A 118 0.24 1.26 -23.42
N LYS A 119 -0.94 1.53 -23.98
CA LYS A 119 -2.23 1.16 -23.39
C LYS A 119 -2.42 -0.36 -23.27
N LYS A 120 -1.81 -1.16 -24.15
CA LYS A 120 -1.89 -2.62 -24.11
C LYS A 120 -1.17 -3.17 -22.88
N TYR A 121 0.05 -2.69 -22.63
CA TYR A 121 0.82 -3.09 -21.45
C TYR A 121 0.17 -2.63 -20.15
N LEU A 122 -0.34 -1.40 -20.10
CA LEU A 122 -1.09 -0.90 -18.95
C LEU A 122 -2.35 -1.75 -18.68
N SER A 123 -3.07 -2.12 -19.73
CA SER A 123 -4.26 -2.98 -19.61
C SER A 123 -3.90 -4.38 -19.12
N ALA A 124 -2.82 -4.98 -19.62
CA ALA A 124 -2.36 -6.29 -19.17
C ALA A 124 -1.94 -6.25 -17.69
N TRP A 125 -1.21 -5.20 -17.28
CA TRP A 125 -0.83 -5.00 -15.89
C TRP A 125 -2.06 -4.88 -14.97
N LYS A 126 -3.02 -4.01 -15.30
CA LYS A 126 -4.27 -3.83 -14.54
C LYS A 126 -5.06 -5.12 -14.36
N LYS A 127 -5.02 -6.01 -15.35
CA LYS A 127 -5.76 -7.29 -15.34
C LYS A 127 -4.99 -8.47 -14.74
N GLY A 128 -3.73 -8.28 -14.37
CA GLY A 128 -2.87 -9.38 -13.94
C GLY A 128 -2.65 -10.41 -15.05
N LEU A 129 -2.31 -9.94 -16.25
CA LEU A 129 -2.07 -10.70 -17.47
C LEU A 129 -0.74 -10.31 -18.11
N THR A 130 0.27 -10.05 -17.29
CA THR A 130 1.61 -9.67 -17.74
C THR A 130 2.46 -10.87 -18.13
N GLY A 131 2.13 -12.06 -17.64
CA GLY A 131 2.93 -13.28 -17.75
C GLY A 131 3.97 -13.42 -16.64
N TYR A 132 4.09 -12.46 -15.72
CA TYR A 132 4.96 -12.53 -14.55
C TYR A 132 4.14 -12.95 -13.32
N PRO A 133 4.30 -14.20 -12.82
CA PRO A 133 3.38 -14.79 -11.84
C PRO A 133 3.14 -13.92 -10.59
N ILE A 134 4.20 -13.35 -10.00
CA ILE A 134 4.08 -12.54 -8.78
C ILE A 134 3.35 -11.20 -9.05
N VAL A 135 3.55 -10.59 -10.21
CA VAL A 135 2.85 -9.36 -10.62
C VAL A 135 1.39 -9.68 -10.85
N ASP A 136 1.11 -10.73 -11.60
CA ASP A 136 -0.26 -11.11 -11.97
C ASP A 136 -1.06 -11.55 -10.74
N ALA A 137 -0.46 -12.31 -9.83
CA ALA A 137 -1.08 -12.70 -8.57
C ALA A 137 -1.43 -11.46 -7.71
N GLY A 138 -0.48 -10.52 -7.57
CA GLY A 138 -0.71 -9.30 -6.80
C GLY A 138 -1.83 -8.42 -7.37
N MET A 139 -1.88 -8.26 -8.69
CA MET A 139 -2.93 -7.46 -9.33
C MET A 139 -4.30 -8.11 -9.24
N ARG A 140 -4.38 -9.44 -9.29
CA ARG A 140 -5.62 -10.20 -9.08
C ARG A 140 -6.06 -10.15 -7.62
N GLU A 141 -5.14 -10.28 -6.66
CA GLU A 141 -5.44 -10.11 -5.23
C GLU A 141 -6.04 -8.73 -4.97
N LEU A 142 -5.38 -7.67 -5.47
CA LEU A 142 -5.90 -6.31 -5.33
C LEU A 142 -7.34 -6.18 -5.83
N TYR A 143 -7.61 -6.70 -7.02
CA TYR A 143 -8.94 -6.59 -7.62
C TYR A 143 -10.01 -7.39 -6.87
N SER A 144 -9.65 -8.57 -6.35
CA SER A 144 -10.61 -9.47 -5.67
C SER A 144 -10.84 -9.13 -4.19
N THR A 145 -9.86 -8.47 -3.52
CA THR A 145 -9.90 -8.28 -2.07
C THR A 145 -9.86 -6.82 -1.62
N GLY A 146 -9.54 -5.90 -2.53
CA GLY A 146 -9.26 -4.49 -2.18
C GLY A 146 -7.96 -4.27 -1.39
N TRP A 147 -7.14 -5.31 -1.25
CA TRP A 147 -5.90 -5.26 -0.48
C TRP A 147 -4.75 -5.94 -1.22
N MET A 148 -3.54 -5.53 -0.93
CA MET A 148 -2.32 -6.14 -1.47
C MET A 148 -1.21 -6.03 -0.43
N HIS A 149 -0.45 -7.10 -0.26
CA HIS A 149 0.72 -7.12 0.61
C HIS A 149 1.74 -6.05 0.21
N ASN A 150 2.34 -5.33 1.20
CA ASN A 150 3.22 -4.18 0.92
C ASN A 150 4.39 -4.53 -0.04
N ARG A 151 5.04 -5.68 0.14
CA ARG A 151 6.13 -6.11 -0.75
C ARG A 151 5.66 -6.34 -2.17
N VAL A 152 4.44 -6.83 -2.33
CA VAL A 152 3.83 -7.03 -3.66
C VAL A 152 3.48 -5.67 -4.29
N ARG A 153 2.98 -4.68 -3.52
CA ARG A 153 2.80 -3.30 -4.02
C ARG A 153 4.09 -2.73 -4.60
N MET A 154 5.23 -2.94 -3.91
CA MET A 154 6.54 -2.52 -4.42
C MET A 154 6.92 -3.23 -5.72
N ILE A 155 6.70 -4.55 -5.80
CA ILE A 155 7.03 -5.36 -6.99
C ILE A 155 6.18 -4.93 -8.19
N VAL A 156 4.86 -4.86 -8.04
CA VAL A 156 3.96 -4.50 -9.15
C VAL A 156 4.13 -3.04 -9.58
N GLY A 157 4.45 -2.14 -8.62
CA GLY A 157 4.79 -0.76 -8.90
C GLY A 157 6.11 -0.64 -9.65
N SER A 158 7.16 -1.30 -9.18
CA SER A 158 8.45 -1.35 -9.87
C SER A 158 8.33 -1.92 -11.28
N PHE A 159 7.55 -2.97 -11.46
CA PHE A 159 7.29 -3.55 -12.77
C PHE A 159 6.65 -2.53 -13.73
N LEU A 160 5.63 -1.80 -13.26
CA LEU A 160 4.97 -0.77 -14.06
C LEU A 160 5.95 0.35 -14.50
N VAL A 161 6.68 0.91 -13.53
CA VAL A 161 7.46 2.13 -13.78
C VAL A 161 8.84 1.87 -14.36
N LYS A 162 9.49 0.74 -14.03
CA LYS A 162 10.88 0.45 -14.42
C LYS A 162 11.00 -0.54 -15.57
N HIS A 163 10.06 -1.47 -15.72
CA HIS A 163 10.08 -2.44 -16.81
C HIS A 163 9.16 -2.04 -17.96
N LEU A 164 7.95 -1.55 -17.64
CA LEU A 164 7.02 -1.08 -18.68
C LEU A 164 7.20 0.41 -19.01
N LEU A 165 8.00 1.16 -18.24
CA LEU A 165 8.23 2.59 -18.37
C LEU A 165 6.94 3.42 -18.41
N ILE A 166 5.88 2.94 -17.75
CA ILE A 166 4.58 3.63 -17.67
C ILE A 166 4.58 4.57 -16.47
N ASP A 167 4.03 5.77 -16.66
CA ASP A 167 3.95 6.82 -15.63
C ASP A 167 3.32 6.29 -14.35
N TRP A 168 3.97 6.54 -13.22
CA TRP A 168 3.51 6.13 -11.89
C TRP A 168 2.09 6.63 -11.56
N ARG A 169 1.65 7.75 -12.16
CA ARG A 169 0.30 8.30 -11.96
C ARG A 169 -0.79 7.37 -12.50
N GLU A 170 -0.51 6.59 -13.53
CA GLU A 170 -1.43 5.58 -14.04
C GLU A 170 -1.62 4.43 -13.04
N GLY A 171 -0.54 4.03 -12.38
CA GLY A 171 -0.58 3.03 -11.32
C GLY A 171 -1.26 3.55 -10.05
N GLU A 172 -0.92 4.77 -9.64
CA GLU A 172 -1.55 5.45 -8.50
C GLU A 172 -3.08 5.54 -8.69
N LYS A 173 -3.53 5.99 -9.85
CA LYS A 173 -4.94 6.10 -10.20
C LYS A 173 -5.67 4.74 -10.14
N TYR A 174 -5.01 3.68 -10.57
CA TYR A 174 -5.58 2.34 -10.49
C TYR A 174 -5.69 1.87 -9.04
N PHE A 175 -4.64 2.06 -8.24
CA PHE A 175 -4.66 1.73 -6.81
C PHE A 175 -5.70 2.55 -6.05
N ARG A 176 -5.86 3.84 -6.35
CA ARG A 176 -6.91 4.71 -5.80
C ARG A 176 -8.30 4.11 -5.96
N ASN A 177 -8.55 3.50 -7.12
CA ASN A 177 -9.86 2.93 -7.43
C ASN A 177 -10.08 1.53 -6.85
N CYS A 178 -9.01 0.79 -6.51
CA CYS A 178 -9.11 -0.61 -6.12
C CYS A 178 -8.80 -0.85 -4.64
N LEU A 179 -7.95 -0.01 -4.01
CA LEU A 179 -7.54 -0.23 -2.63
C LEU A 179 -8.61 0.18 -1.62
N LEU A 180 -9.02 -0.74 -0.77
CA LEU A 180 -9.88 -0.47 0.37
C LEU A 180 -9.17 0.43 1.41
N ASP A 181 -7.87 0.24 1.59
CA ASP A 181 -7.03 1.03 2.50
C ASP A 181 -6.40 2.27 1.84
N TYR A 182 -6.98 2.75 0.75
CA TYR A 182 -6.44 3.90 0.02
C TYR A 182 -6.26 5.13 0.92
N SER A 183 -5.04 5.63 0.98
CA SER A 183 -4.66 6.91 1.58
C SER A 183 -3.87 7.69 0.54
N ALA A 184 -4.32 8.88 0.15
CA ALA A 184 -3.67 9.69 -0.87
C ALA A 184 -2.19 9.92 -0.55
N ALA A 185 -1.88 10.29 0.71
CA ALA A 185 -0.52 10.52 1.16
C ALA A 185 0.37 9.28 1.01
N ASN A 186 -0.07 8.14 1.55
CA ASN A 186 0.73 6.91 1.52
C ASN A 186 0.83 6.30 0.13
N ASN A 187 -0.25 6.36 -0.66
CA ASN A 187 -0.24 5.82 -2.01
C ASN A 187 0.70 6.62 -2.93
N VAL A 188 0.55 7.94 -2.94
CA VAL A 188 1.41 8.82 -3.76
C VAL A 188 2.87 8.75 -3.32
N ALA A 189 3.16 8.79 -2.02
CA ALA A 189 4.52 8.66 -1.52
C ALA A 189 5.13 7.30 -1.91
N GLY A 190 4.37 6.21 -1.77
CA GLY A 190 4.82 4.87 -2.18
C GLY A 190 5.09 4.75 -3.68
N TRP A 191 4.22 5.31 -4.53
CA TRP A 191 4.42 5.33 -5.98
C TRP A 191 5.63 6.16 -6.39
N GLN A 192 5.83 7.34 -5.80
CA GLN A 192 6.99 8.17 -6.08
C GLN A 192 8.28 7.57 -5.52
N TRP A 193 8.20 6.84 -4.38
CA TRP A 193 9.33 6.08 -3.86
C TRP A 193 9.80 5.01 -4.86
N VAL A 194 8.89 4.22 -5.39
CA VAL A 194 9.20 3.21 -6.42
C VAL A 194 9.68 3.84 -7.73
N ALA A 195 9.08 4.96 -8.15
CA ALA A 195 9.48 5.68 -9.36
C ALA A 195 10.83 6.39 -9.25
N GLY A 196 11.37 6.55 -8.03
CA GLY A 196 12.61 7.28 -7.82
C GLY A 196 12.44 8.80 -7.70
N SER A 197 11.21 9.31 -7.77
CA SER A 197 10.92 10.76 -7.79
C SER A 197 10.47 11.33 -6.44
N GLY A 198 10.36 10.51 -5.41
CA GLY A 198 9.89 10.90 -4.07
C GLY A 198 10.97 11.50 -3.18
N ALA A 199 10.59 11.92 -1.96
CA ALA A 199 11.47 12.53 -0.98
C ALA A 199 12.52 11.53 -0.43
N ASP A 200 12.13 10.26 -0.23
CA ASP A 200 12.99 9.17 0.21
C ASP A 200 12.95 8.06 -0.84
N ALA A 201 13.29 8.44 -2.07
CA ALA A 201 13.13 7.56 -3.21
C ALA A 201 14.19 6.47 -3.28
N ALA A 202 13.79 5.27 -3.73
CA ALA A 202 14.69 4.16 -4.01
C ALA A 202 14.93 4.03 -5.52
N PRO A 203 15.99 4.65 -6.05
CA PRO A 203 16.23 4.66 -7.49
C PRO A 203 16.71 3.32 -8.06
N TYR A 204 17.05 2.35 -7.24
CA TYR A 204 17.82 1.16 -7.63
C TYR A 204 17.07 -0.17 -7.62
N PHE A 205 15.75 -0.18 -7.63
CA PHE A 205 15.07 -1.46 -7.81
C PHE A 205 14.61 -1.65 -9.23
#